data_dde342aa809dfde6bf214fa7a8927134
#
_entry.id   dde342aa809dfde6bf214fa7a8927134
#
_cell.length_a   1.000
_cell.length_b   1.000
_cell.length_c   1.000
_cell.angle_alpha   90.00
_cell.angle_beta   90.00
_cell.angle_gamma   90.00
#
_symmetry.space_group_name_H-M   'P 1'
#
loop_
_entity.id
_entity.type
_entity.pdbx_description
1 polymer ?
#
loop_
_entity_poly.entity_id
_entity_poly.type
_entity_poly.pdbx_seq_one_letter_code
_entity_poly.pdbx_strand_id
1 'polypeptide(L)'
;DHGRNYIEKKYKRPFSERIFRDFLSKTLPKPNIFKFLVLLSKFGKIFKFLMPKSLRSMMDLSPQKIYGKTLRFQNVYKAERKRPTARVALLIGCVQRVVSPQINESTIRILTRHGVEVITMPEVECCGSLNHHLGKEDLAKESFKKNIDLWYDEYLKNGLDAIISNTSGCGTTLKDYGFMFIEDKEFKKKAKKISELSKDISE
;
A
#
# COMPACT_ATOMS: atom_id res chain seq x y z
N ASP A 1 -6.51 -16.53 -3.02
CA ASP A 1 -7.36 -15.37 -3.30
C ASP A 1 -8.21 -15.47 -4.58
N HIS A 2 -7.88 -16.34 -5.56
CA HIS A 2 -8.68 -16.55 -6.79
C HIS A 2 -10.15 -16.89 -6.52
N GLY A 3 -10.45 -17.71 -5.49
CA GLY A 3 -11.81 -18.01 -5.08
C GLY A 3 -12.62 -16.80 -4.63
N ARG A 4 -11.98 -15.73 -4.13
CA ARG A 4 -12.68 -14.52 -3.65
C ARG A 4 -13.32 -13.74 -4.79
N ASN A 5 -12.65 -13.65 -5.94
CA ASN A 5 -13.23 -13.03 -7.14
C ASN A 5 -14.44 -13.81 -7.64
N TYR A 6 -14.35 -15.15 -7.67
CA TYR A 6 -15.48 -16.00 -8.03
C TYR A 6 -16.67 -15.81 -7.08
N ILE A 7 -16.40 -15.79 -5.77
CA ILE A 7 -17.44 -15.56 -4.74
C ILE A 7 -18.06 -14.17 -4.93
N GLU A 8 -17.27 -13.12 -5.13
CA GLU A 8 -17.77 -11.75 -5.31
C GLU A 8 -18.71 -11.63 -6.53
N LYS A 9 -18.44 -12.39 -7.62
CA LYS A 9 -19.27 -12.42 -8.82
C LYS A 9 -20.54 -13.27 -8.66
N LYS A 10 -20.50 -14.34 -7.88
CA LYS A 10 -21.60 -15.33 -7.79
C LYS A 10 -22.48 -15.16 -6.55
N TYR A 11 -21.91 -14.76 -5.42
CA TYR A 11 -22.64 -14.62 -4.17
C TYR A 11 -23.27 -13.24 -4.03
N LYS A 12 -24.60 -13.21 -3.91
CA LYS A 12 -25.35 -11.97 -3.66
C LYS A 12 -25.28 -11.60 -2.18
N ARG A 13 -24.35 -10.72 -1.84
CA ARG A 13 -24.20 -10.20 -0.47
C ARG A 13 -25.39 -9.33 -0.06
N PRO A 14 -25.74 -9.27 1.23
CA PRO A 14 -26.67 -8.29 1.77
C PRO A 14 -26.28 -6.86 1.37
N PHE A 15 -27.28 -6.02 1.15
CA PHE A 15 -27.08 -4.65 0.66
C PHE A 15 -26.11 -3.82 1.53
N SER A 16 -26.24 -3.91 2.85
CA SER A 16 -25.38 -3.22 3.81
C SER A 16 -23.91 -3.65 3.72
N GLU A 17 -23.66 -4.96 3.57
CA GLU A 17 -22.30 -5.49 3.42
C GLU A 17 -21.68 -5.02 2.10
N ARG A 18 -22.44 -5.02 1.00
CA ARG A 18 -21.98 -4.55 -0.30
C ARG A 18 -21.59 -3.07 -0.26
N ILE A 19 -22.44 -2.20 0.31
CA ILE A 19 -22.12 -0.78 0.45
C ILE A 19 -20.86 -0.58 1.28
N PHE A 20 -20.73 -1.30 2.40
CA PHE A 20 -19.57 -1.17 3.26
C PHE A 20 -18.26 -1.60 2.57
N ARG A 21 -18.29 -2.71 1.83
CA ARG A 21 -17.14 -3.19 1.04
C ARG A 21 -16.77 -2.22 -0.08
N ASP A 22 -17.76 -1.65 -0.77
CA ASP A 22 -17.56 -0.63 -1.80
C ASP A 22 -16.97 0.65 -1.21
N PHE A 23 -17.45 1.05 -0.04
CA PHE A 23 -16.89 2.19 0.69
C PHE A 23 -15.42 1.97 1.05
N LEU A 24 -15.07 0.83 1.64
CA LEU A 24 -13.67 0.49 1.97
C LEU A 24 -12.78 0.46 0.73
N SER A 25 -13.24 -0.20 -0.32
CA SER A 25 -12.54 -0.35 -1.61
C SER A 25 -12.18 1.00 -2.27
N LYS A 26 -13.04 2.00 -2.12
CA LYS A 26 -12.87 3.32 -2.75
C LYS A 26 -12.15 4.34 -1.87
N THR A 27 -12.13 4.14 -0.56
CA THR A 27 -11.61 5.13 0.40
C THR A 27 -10.23 4.78 0.93
N LEU A 28 -10.01 3.55 1.40
CA LEU A 28 -8.75 3.16 2.02
C LEU A 28 -7.54 3.19 1.06
N PRO A 29 -7.66 2.79 -0.23
CA PRO A 29 -6.55 2.89 -1.16
C PRO A 29 -6.11 4.32 -1.48
N LYS A 30 -6.97 5.33 -1.21
CA LYS A 30 -6.71 6.75 -1.49
C LYS A 30 -6.29 7.49 -0.23
N PRO A 31 -5.00 7.77 -0.02
CA PRO A 31 -4.49 8.31 1.24
C PRO A 31 -5.13 9.65 1.67
N ASN A 32 -5.43 10.52 0.71
CA ASN A 32 -6.05 11.81 0.99
C ASN A 32 -7.49 11.67 1.49
N ILE A 33 -8.29 10.79 0.86
CA ILE A 33 -9.66 10.50 1.29
C ILE A 33 -9.63 9.82 2.65
N PHE A 34 -8.75 8.83 2.82
CA PHE A 34 -8.60 8.12 4.09
C PHE A 34 -8.19 9.07 5.22
N LYS A 35 -7.23 9.98 4.98
CA LYS A 35 -6.84 11.00 5.96
C LYS A 35 -8.01 11.90 6.36
N PHE A 36 -8.82 12.33 5.40
CA PHE A 36 -10.02 13.12 5.68
C PHE A 36 -11.03 12.36 6.55
N LEU A 37 -11.28 11.08 6.25
CA LEU A 37 -12.16 10.23 7.05
C LEU A 37 -11.63 10.01 8.48
N VAL A 38 -10.31 9.83 8.63
CA VAL A 38 -9.69 9.73 9.95
C VAL A 38 -9.81 11.06 10.73
N LEU A 39 -9.72 12.20 10.08
CA LEU A 39 -9.99 13.51 10.72
C LEU A 39 -11.46 13.62 11.16
N LEU A 40 -12.41 13.25 10.31
CA LEU A 40 -13.83 13.26 10.64
C LEU A 40 -14.16 12.30 11.80
N SER A 41 -13.49 11.15 11.88
CA SER A 41 -13.72 10.18 12.96
C SER A 41 -13.42 10.75 14.35
N LYS A 42 -12.55 11.75 14.47
CA LYS A 42 -12.29 12.45 15.75
C LYS A 42 -13.52 13.17 16.27
N PHE A 43 -14.24 13.85 15.39
CA PHE A 43 -15.50 14.50 15.75
C PHE A 43 -16.58 13.46 16.07
N GLY A 44 -16.62 12.38 15.30
CA GLY A 44 -17.56 11.27 15.52
C GLY A 44 -17.39 10.54 16.86
N LYS A 45 -16.20 10.60 17.49
CA LYS A 45 -15.97 9.99 18.82
C LYS A 45 -16.88 10.60 19.90
N ILE A 46 -17.29 11.84 19.77
CA ILE A 46 -18.23 12.50 20.70
C ILE A 46 -19.62 11.82 20.65
N PHE A 47 -20.02 11.36 19.47
CA PHE A 47 -21.31 10.69 19.23
C PHE A 47 -21.22 9.16 19.21
N LYS A 48 -20.11 8.58 19.72
CA LYS A 48 -19.84 7.15 19.70
C LYS A 48 -20.99 6.31 20.30
N PHE A 49 -21.67 6.83 21.33
CA PHE A 49 -22.75 6.12 22.01
C PHE A 49 -23.99 5.87 21.13
N LEU A 50 -24.20 6.70 20.08
CA LEU A 50 -25.31 6.58 19.14
C LEU A 50 -25.00 5.59 17.98
N MET A 51 -23.75 5.11 17.88
CA MET A 51 -23.32 4.32 16.73
C MET A 51 -23.48 2.81 16.94
N PRO A 52 -23.73 2.02 15.86
CA PRO A 52 -23.73 0.56 15.90
C PRO A 52 -22.37 0.02 16.40
N LYS A 53 -22.39 -1.17 17.05
CA LYS A 53 -21.17 -1.79 17.62
C LYS A 53 -20.02 -1.91 16.63
N SER A 54 -20.28 -2.27 15.36
CA SER A 54 -19.29 -2.41 14.31
C SER A 54 -18.55 -1.10 14.02
N LEU A 55 -19.27 0.04 13.97
CA LEU A 55 -18.67 1.35 13.77
C LEU A 55 -17.90 1.83 15.00
N ARG A 56 -18.36 1.51 16.20
CA ARG A 56 -17.63 1.81 17.45
C ARG A 56 -16.24 1.16 17.44
N SER A 57 -16.16 -0.12 17.11
CA SER A 57 -14.89 -0.84 17.03
C SER A 57 -13.92 -0.24 16.01
N MET A 58 -14.42 0.17 14.85
CA MET A 58 -13.61 0.87 13.85
C MET A 58 -13.08 2.22 14.37
N MET A 59 -13.90 2.96 15.12
CA MET A 59 -13.47 4.22 15.70
C MET A 59 -12.44 4.03 16.82
N ASP A 60 -12.48 2.92 17.54
CA ASP A 60 -11.49 2.60 18.57
C ASP A 60 -10.12 2.28 17.93
N LEU A 61 -10.10 1.70 16.73
CA LEU A 61 -8.88 1.48 15.93
C LEU A 61 -8.33 2.78 15.29
N SER A 62 -9.13 3.86 15.26
CA SER A 62 -8.67 5.13 14.72
C SER A 62 -7.57 5.74 15.60
N PRO A 63 -6.42 6.16 15.02
CA PRO A 63 -5.30 6.68 15.79
C PRO A 63 -5.69 7.89 16.61
N GLN A 64 -5.24 7.93 17.86
CA GLN A 64 -5.50 9.06 18.76
C GLN A 64 -4.77 10.33 18.31
N LYS A 65 -3.56 10.18 17.77
CA LYS A 65 -2.77 11.26 17.19
C LYS A 65 -2.72 11.10 15.67
N ILE A 66 -3.30 12.06 14.94
CA ILE A 66 -3.00 12.18 13.51
C ILE A 66 -1.75 13.04 13.44
N TYR A 67 -0.70 12.50 12.89
CA TYR A 67 0.53 13.27 12.66
C TYR A 67 0.19 14.39 11.67
N GLY A 68 0.15 15.64 12.19
CA GLY A 68 -0.38 16.81 11.47
C GLY A 68 0.46 17.20 10.24
N LYS A 69 1.75 16.95 10.28
CA LYS A 69 2.61 17.05 9.11
C LYS A 69 2.57 15.68 8.39
N THR A 70 1.79 15.61 7.31
CA THR A 70 2.02 14.57 6.32
C THR A 70 3.47 14.77 5.88
N LEU A 71 4.34 13.85 6.23
CA LEU A 71 5.70 13.88 5.74
C LEU A 71 5.64 14.05 4.23
N ARG A 72 6.23 15.13 3.76
CA ARG A 72 6.55 15.23 2.35
C ARG A 72 7.70 14.26 2.15
N PHE A 73 7.38 13.04 1.75
CA PHE A 73 8.41 12.10 1.37
C PHE A 73 9.22 12.73 0.25
N GLN A 74 10.53 12.83 0.48
CA GLN A 74 11.45 13.21 -0.56
C GLN A 74 11.52 12.07 -1.58
N ASN A 75 11.68 12.39 -2.84
CA ASN A 75 11.79 11.33 -3.85
C ASN A 75 13.03 10.46 -3.62
N VAL A 76 14.12 11.02 -3.13
CA VAL A 76 15.40 10.33 -2.91
C VAL A 76 15.96 10.67 -1.53
N TYR A 77 16.31 9.64 -0.76
CA TYR A 77 17.06 9.72 0.49
C TYR A 77 18.42 9.10 0.28
N LYS A 78 19.44 9.94 0.27
CA LYS A 78 20.82 9.50 0.07
C LYS A 78 21.32 8.64 1.21
N ALA A 79 22.11 7.63 0.90
CA ALA A 79 22.86 6.87 1.88
C ALA A 79 23.78 7.77 2.71
N GLU A 80 23.97 7.48 3.99
CA GLU A 80 24.94 8.20 4.84
C GLU A 80 26.39 7.87 4.46
N ARG A 81 26.62 6.87 3.60
CA ARG A 81 27.93 6.52 3.04
C ARG A 81 28.20 7.27 1.73
N LYS A 82 29.47 7.58 1.45
CA LYS A 82 29.87 8.27 0.19
C LYS A 82 29.45 7.50 -1.08
N ARG A 83 29.45 6.16 -1.02
CA ARG A 83 28.98 5.30 -2.12
C ARG A 83 27.87 4.40 -1.57
N PRO A 84 26.66 4.46 -2.14
CA PRO A 84 25.59 3.54 -1.76
C PRO A 84 26.00 2.09 -2.04
N THR A 85 25.61 1.20 -1.15
CA THR A 85 25.77 -0.25 -1.33
C THR A 85 24.64 -0.86 -2.11
N ALA A 86 23.47 -0.24 -2.06
CA ALA A 86 22.27 -0.62 -2.80
C ALA A 86 21.35 0.57 -2.98
N ARG A 87 20.43 0.47 -3.94
CA ARG A 87 19.38 1.45 -4.22
C ARG A 87 18.02 0.77 -4.22
N VAL A 88 17.14 1.17 -3.33
CA VAL A 88 15.85 0.51 -3.12
C VAL A 88 14.68 1.47 -3.21
N ALA A 89 13.54 0.98 -3.71
CA ALA A 89 12.27 1.69 -3.62
C ALA A 89 11.53 1.27 -2.34
N LEU A 90 11.00 2.24 -1.58
CA LEU A 90 10.16 1.96 -0.42
C LEU A 90 8.68 2.13 -0.78
N LEU A 91 7.88 1.07 -0.59
CA LEU A 91 6.43 1.17 -0.63
C LEU A 91 5.93 1.84 0.66
N ILE A 92 5.49 3.09 0.56
CA ILE A 92 5.03 3.88 1.71
C ILE A 92 3.69 3.37 2.28
N GLY A 93 2.88 2.71 1.45
CA GLY A 93 1.56 2.19 1.81
C GLY A 93 0.46 3.27 1.92
N CYS A 94 -0.78 2.89 1.63
CA CYS A 94 -1.92 3.82 1.63
C CYS A 94 -2.40 4.17 3.05
N VAL A 95 -2.56 3.17 3.91
CA VAL A 95 -3.06 3.31 5.29
C VAL A 95 -1.93 3.76 6.23
N GLN A 96 -0.76 3.09 6.15
CA GLN A 96 0.37 3.33 7.04
C GLN A 96 0.88 4.77 7.00
N ARG A 97 0.95 5.39 5.80
CA ARG A 97 1.36 6.80 5.65
C ARG A 97 0.46 7.79 6.39
N VAL A 98 -0.77 7.37 6.71
CA VAL A 98 -1.76 8.21 7.41
C VAL A 98 -1.77 7.92 8.91
N VAL A 99 -1.78 6.63 9.29
CA VAL A 99 -1.95 6.24 10.71
C VAL A 99 -0.65 6.14 11.47
N SER A 100 0.46 5.78 10.81
CA SER A 100 1.76 5.52 11.44
C SER A 100 2.94 5.86 10.52
N PRO A 101 3.07 7.12 10.03
CA PRO A 101 4.13 7.53 9.11
C PRO A 101 5.54 7.33 9.67
N GLN A 102 5.70 7.36 11.01
CA GLN A 102 6.97 7.13 11.70
C GLN A 102 7.60 5.76 11.40
N ILE A 103 6.79 4.77 11.00
CA ILE A 103 7.33 3.46 10.59
C ILE A 103 8.15 3.62 9.31
N ASN A 104 7.61 4.33 8.30
CA ASN A 104 8.34 4.62 7.07
C ASN A 104 9.60 5.45 7.33
N GLU A 105 9.51 6.47 8.20
CA GLU A 105 10.67 7.29 8.59
C GLU A 105 11.77 6.44 9.22
N SER A 106 11.40 5.54 10.13
CA SER A 106 12.36 4.67 10.78
C SER A 106 12.98 3.69 9.80
N THR A 107 12.18 3.15 8.86
CA THR A 107 12.68 2.30 7.76
C THR A 107 13.70 3.04 6.91
N ILE A 108 13.38 4.26 6.46
CA ILE A 108 14.30 5.09 5.66
C ILE A 108 15.59 5.35 6.45
N ARG A 109 15.48 5.76 7.70
CA ARG A 109 16.64 6.05 8.57
C ARG A 109 17.55 4.84 8.77
N ILE A 110 16.97 3.65 8.97
CA ILE A 110 17.77 2.42 9.12
C ILE A 110 18.48 2.11 7.83
N LEU A 111 17.78 2.09 6.69
CA LEU A 111 18.38 1.77 5.39
C LEU A 111 19.48 2.76 5.02
N THR A 112 19.26 4.07 5.18
CA THR A 112 20.27 5.08 4.83
C THR A 112 21.52 4.99 5.69
N ARG A 113 21.37 4.70 7.00
CA ARG A 113 22.51 4.44 7.92
C ARG A 113 23.31 3.23 7.51
N HIS A 114 22.66 2.19 6.98
CA HIS A 114 23.35 1.01 6.46
C HIS A 114 23.92 1.19 5.05
N GLY A 115 23.86 2.40 4.50
CA GLY A 115 24.48 2.73 3.23
C GLY A 115 23.57 2.45 2.02
N VAL A 116 22.27 2.29 2.22
CA VAL A 116 21.30 2.08 1.15
C VAL A 116 20.67 3.41 0.75
N GLU A 117 20.64 3.70 -0.54
CA GLU A 117 19.84 4.81 -1.08
C GLU A 117 18.39 4.39 -1.17
N VAL A 118 17.48 5.19 -0.62
CA VAL A 118 16.04 4.89 -0.60
C VAL A 118 15.29 5.88 -1.47
N ILE A 119 14.51 5.38 -2.42
CA ILE A 119 13.58 6.21 -3.17
C ILE A 119 12.15 5.98 -2.73
N THR A 120 11.36 7.03 -2.76
CA THR A 120 9.90 6.96 -2.59
C THR A 120 9.23 7.58 -3.80
N MET A 121 8.20 6.93 -4.30
CA MET A 121 7.47 7.37 -5.48
C MET A 121 6.06 7.78 -5.04
N PRO A 122 5.74 9.09 -5.01
CA PRO A 122 4.43 9.58 -4.55
C PRO A 122 3.26 9.03 -5.37
N GLU A 123 3.51 8.67 -6.64
CA GLU A 123 2.55 8.11 -7.58
C GLU A 123 2.13 6.69 -7.21
N VAL A 124 2.95 5.97 -6.45
CA VAL A 124 2.64 4.65 -5.88
C VAL A 124 1.82 4.84 -4.60
N GLU A 125 0.50 4.81 -4.73
CA GLU A 125 -0.41 5.10 -3.61
C GLU A 125 -0.77 3.87 -2.79
N CYS A 126 -1.18 2.78 -3.46
CA CYS A 126 -1.66 1.54 -2.85
C CYS A 126 -1.07 0.32 -3.56
N CYS A 127 -0.72 -0.72 -2.80
CA CYS A 127 -0.28 -2.00 -3.37
C CYS A 127 -1.39 -2.80 -4.08
N GLY A 128 -2.65 -2.38 -3.98
CA GLY A 128 -3.80 -3.11 -4.54
C GLY A 128 -4.33 -4.28 -3.70
N SER A 129 -3.64 -4.67 -2.63
CA SER A 129 -3.97 -5.82 -1.79
C SER A 129 -5.40 -5.80 -1.28
N LEU A 130 -5.88 -4.66 -0.78
CA LEU A 130 -7.24 -4.55 -0.24
C LEU A 130 -8.29 -4.91 -1.30
N ASN A 131 -8.20 -4.33 -2.49
CA ASN A 131 -9.15 -4.58 -3.56
C ASN A 131 -9.07 -6.04 -4.04
N HIS A 132 -7.86 -6.60 -4.09
CA HIS A 132 -7.66 -8.02 -4.40
C HIS A 132 -8.34 -8.92 -3.37
N HIS A 133 -8.15 -8.67 -2.07
CA HIS A 133 -8.79 -9.44 -0.99
C HIS A 133 -10.30 -9.22 -0.90
N LEU A 134 -10.81 -8.09 -1.39
CA LEU A 134 -12.24 -7.85 -1.52
C LEU A 134 -12.84 -8.51 -2.77
N GLY A 135 -12.05 -9.16 -3.64
CA GLY A 135 -12.52 -9.72 -4.90
C GLY A 135 -12.83 -8.67 -5.98
N LYS A 136 -12.39 -7.43 -5.78
CA LYS A 136 -12.53 -6.32 -6.73
C LYS A 136 -11.36 -6.33 -7.71
N GLU A 137 -11.33 -7.35 -8.57
CA GLU A 137 -10.18 -7.68 -9.39
C GLU A 137 -9.77 -6.55 -10.33
N ASP A 138 -10.74 -5.87 -10.97
CA ASP A 138 -10.44 -4.80 -11.92
C ASP A 138 -9.73 -3.62 -11.23
N LEU A 139 -10.22 -3.19 -10.06
CA LEU A 139 -9.59 -2.13 -9.25
C LEU A 139 -8.22 -2.55 -8.71
N ALA A 140 -8.05 -3.82 -8.38
CA ALA A 140 -6.77 -4.35 -7.94
C ALA A 140 -5.77 -4.33 -9.10
N LYS A 141 -6.15 -4.86 -10.28
CA LYS A 141 -5.32 -4.88 -11.49
C LYS A 141 -4.90 -3.49 -11.95
N GLU A 142 -5.78 -2.50 -11.87
CA GLU A 142 -5.44 -1.10 -12.16
C GLU A 142 -4.28 -0.62 -11.27
N SER A 143 -4.37 -0.84 -9.95
CA SER A 143 -3.30 -0.50 -9.02
C SER A 143 -2.01 -1.28 -9.30
N PHE A 144 -2.13 -2.58 -9.58
CA PHE A 144 -0.99 -3.44 -9.88
C PHE A 144 -0.23 -2.96 -11.14
N LYS A 145 -0.95 -2.75 -12.24
CA LYS A 145 -0.36 -2.29 -13.51
C LYS A 145 0.36 -0.97 -13.35
N LYS A 146 -0.27 0.01 -12.70
CA LYS A 146 0.35 1.31 -12.40
C LYS A 146 1.65 1.15 -11.61
N ASN A 147 1.65 0.35 -10.56
CA ASN A 147 2.83 0.13 -9.72
C ASN A 147 3.94 -0.61 -10.48
N ILE A 148 3.57 -1.64 -11.25
CA ILE A 148 4.52 -2.41 -12.06
C ILE A 148 5.23 -1.49 -13.05
N ASP A 149 4.50 -0.65 -13.79
CA ASP A 149 5.09 0.25 -14.77
C ASP A 149 6.02 1.27 -14.10
N LEU A 150 5.58 1.92 -13.01
CA LEU A 150 6.38 2.92 -12.30
C LEU A 150 7.72 2.33 -11.80
N TRP A 151 7.68 1.17 -11.14
CA TRP A 151 8.89 0.55 -10.62
C TRP A 151 9.75 -0.09 -11.70
N TYR A 152 9.14 -0.63 -12.75
CA TYR A 152 9.89 -1.20 -13.86
C TYR A 152 10.62 -0.13 -14.68
N ASP A 153 9.98 1.02 -14.90
CA ASP A 153 10.62 2.18 -15.53
C ASP A 153 11.79 2.71 -14.68
N GLU A 154 11.61 2.81 -13.37
CA GLU A 154 12.68 3.22 -12.47
C GLU A 154 13.84 2.22 -12.45
N TYR A 155 13.51 0.91 -12.44
CA TYR A 155 14.51 -0.16 -12.56
C TYR A 155 15.35 -0.04 -13.84
N LEU A 156 14.70 0.25 -14.97
CA LEU A 156 15.40 0.37 -16.25
C LEU A 156 16.24 1.66 -16.35
N LYS A 157 15.75 2.77 -15.82
CA LYS A 157 16.41 4.09 -15.95
C LYS A 157 17.57 4.27 -14.98
N ASN A 158 17.38 3.89 -13.73
CA ASN A 158 18.29 4.25 -12.64
C ASN A 158 18.81 3.04 -11.87
N GLY A 159 18.27 1.85 -12.14
CA GLY A 159 18.55 0.63 -11.40
C GLY A 159 17.80 0.57 -10.06
N LEU A 160 17.34 -0.61 -9.70
CA LEU A 160 16.79 -0.94 -8.39
C LEU A 160 17.28 -2.32 -7.97
N ASP A 161 17.81 -2.43 -6.76
CA ASP A 161 18.24 -3.69 -6.17
C ASP A 161 17.07 -4.40 -5.47
N ALA A 162 16.13 -3.62 -4.88
CA ALA A 162 14.93 -4.17 -4.27
C ALA A 162 13.78 -3.14 -4.19
N ILE A 163 12.56 -3.66 -3.97
CA ILE A 163 11.37 -2.90 -3.59
C ILE A 163 11.00 -3.35 -2.18
N ILE A 164 11.18 -2.47 -1.21
CA ILE A 164 11.01 -2.79 0.20
C ILE A 164 9.57 -2.52 0.64
N SER A 165 8.98 -3.51 1.29
CA SER A 165 7.75 -3.38 2.05
C SER A 165 8.03 -3.59 3.53
N ASN A 166 7.46 -2.74 4.39
CA ASN A 166 7.46 -2.87 5.84
C ASN A 166 6.06 -3.20 6.38
N THR A 167 5.21 -3.76 5.52
CA THR A 167 3.84 -4.19 5.82
C THR A 167 3.61 -5.53 5.15
N SER A 168 3.47 -6.60 5.94
CA SER A 168 3.39 -7.99 5.45
C SER A 168 2.31 -8.23 4.38
N GLY A 169 1.08 -7.72 4.59
CA GLY A 169 0.00 -7.88 3.62
C GLY A 169 0.28 -7.22 2.26
N CYS A 170 0.97 -6.06 2.26
CA CYS A 170 1.42 -5.44 1.01
C CYS A 170 2.57 -6.23 0.38
N GLY A 171 3.56 -6.65 1.20
CA GLY A 171 4.72 -7.40 0.73
C GLY A 171 4.34 -8.72 0.06
N THR A 172 3.44 -9.49 0.67
CA THR A 172 2.91 -10.73 0.08
C THR A 172 2.28 -10.46 -1.28
N THR A 173 1.45 -9.42 -1.39
CA THR A 173 0.79 -9.08 -2.66
C THR A 173 1.78 -8.67 -3.74
N LEU A 174 2.84 -7.90 -3.39
CA LEU A 174 3.90 -7.54 -4.35
C LEU A 174 4.65 -8.78 -4.87
N LYS A 175 4.96 -9.72 -3.98
CA LYS A 175 5.61 -10.99 -4.34
C LYS A 175 4.74 -11.83 -5.28
N ASP A 176 3.42 -11.70 -5.19
CA ASP A 176 2.46 -12.43 -6.02
C ASP A 176 2.15 -11.76 -7.37
N TYR A 177 2.61 -10.55 -7.65
CA TYR A 177 2.34 -9.88 -8.93
C TYR A 177 2.75 -10.74 -10.14
N GLY A 178 3.91 -11.39 -10.10
CA GLY A 178 4.38 -12.27 -11.18
C GLY A 178 3.42 -13.42 -11.47
N PHE A 179 2.83 -14.01 -10.43
CA PHE A 179 1.82 -15.06 -10.57
C PHE A 179 0.49 -14.51 -11.10
N MET A 180 0.05 -13.35 -10.60
CA MET A 180 -1.22 -12.72 -11.02
C MET A 180 -1.23 -12.32 -12.49
N PHE A 181 -0.07 -12.03 -13.08
CA PHE A 181 0.08 -11.63 -14.48
C PHE A 181 0.72 -12.70 -15.37
N ILE A 182 0.73 -13.97 -14.94
CA ILE A 182 1.39 -15.06 -15.68
C ILE A 182 0.83 -15.25 -17.09
N GLU A 183 -0.46 -14.98 -17.29
CA GLU A 183 -1.15 -15.08 -18.58
C GLU A 183 -1.25 -13.75 -19.34
N ASP A 184 -0.82 -12.62 -18.71
CA ASP A 184 -0.88 -11.30 -19.34
C ASP A 184 0.35 -11.09 -20.23
N LYS A 185 0.16 -11.06 -21.54
CA LYS A 185 1.25 -10.95 -22.53
C LYS A 185 2.09 -9.68 -22.36
N GLU A 186 1.47 -8.58 -21.93
CA GLU A 186 2.13 -7.28 -21.77
C GLU A 186 2.87 -7.19 -20.45
N PHE A 187 2.22 -7.59 -19.35
CA PHE A 187 2.72 -7.38 -17.99
C PHE A 187 3.51 -8.55 -17.41
N LYS A 188 3.42 -9.78 -17.98
CA LYS A 188 4.09 -10.98 -17.48
C LYS A 188 5.56 -10.77 -17.10
N LYS A 189 6.35 -10.21 -18.02
CA LYS A 189 7.80 -10.01 -17.83
C LYS A 189 8.07 -8.95 -16.76
N LYS A 190 7.37 -7.83 -16.83
CA LYS A 190 7.49 -6.71 -15.87
C LYS A 190 7.07 -7.15 -14.47
N ALA A 191 5.91 -7.76 -14.33
CA ALA A 191 5.37 -8.23 -13.06
C ALA A 191 6.27 -9.26 -12.39
N LYS A 192 6.82 -10.23 -13.16
CA LYS A 192 7.79 -11.18 -12.66
C LYS A 192 9.01 -10.49 -12.08
N LYS A 193 9.58 -9.49 -12.81
CA LYS A 193 10.74 -8.74 -12.33
C LYS A 193 10.42 -7.97 -11.03
N ILE A 194 9.27 -7.33 -10.94
CA ILE A 194 8.86 -6.60 -9.74
C ILE A 194 8.65 -7.55 -8.54
N SER A 195 8.06 -8.74 -8.76
CA SER A 195 7.97 -9.77 -7.71
C SER A 195 9.34 -10.22 -7.21
N GLU A 196 10.31 -10.45 -8.11
CA GLU A 196 11.68 -10.84 -7.75
C GLU A 196 12.42 -9.77 -6.95
N LEU A 197 12.17 -8.49 -7.26
CA LEU A 197 12.74 -7.34 -6.53
C LEU A 197 12.03 -7.09 -5.19
N SER A 198 10.83 -7.61 -4.98
CA SER A 198 10.03 -7.34 -3.78
C SER A 198 10.56 -8.09 -2.57
N LYS A 199 10.88 -7.32 -1.51
CA LYS A 199 11.41 -7.84 -0.25
C LYS A 199 10.71 -7.23 0.95
N ASP A 200 10.59 -8.02 2.01
CA ASP A 200 10.27 -7.47 3.33
C ASP A 200 11.50 -6.76 3.91
N ILE A 201 11.27 -5.79 4.79
CA ILE A 201 12.37 -5.06 5.45
C ILE A 201 13.28 -5.99 6.27
N SER A 202 12.83 -7.17 6.64
CA SER A 202 13.59 -8.18 7.37
C SER A 202 14.47 -9.09 6.49
N GLU A 203 14.31 -9.03 5.17
CA GLU A 203 15.09 -9.80 4.18
C GLU A 203 16.28 -9.00 3.64
#